data_263b76d5fb00fd9e8be07fe205c51af1
#
_entry.id   263b76d5fb00fd9e8be07fe205c51af1
#
_cell.length_a   1.000
_cell.length_b   1.000
_cell.length_c   1.000
_cell.angle_alpha   90.00
_cell.angle_beta   90.00
_cell.angle_gamma   90.00
#
_symmetry.space_group_name_H-M   'P 1'
#
loop_
_entity.id
_entity.type
_entity.pdbx_description
1 polymer ?
#
loop_
_entity_poly.entity_id
_entity_poly.type
_entity_poly.pdbx_seq_one_letter_code
_entity_poly.pdbx_strand_id
1 'polypeptide(L)'
;MSESILTAPAGEQCRATPPGQRIKEAVIRLAGNSQDGIQAIGGFLARLAGRSEQEVMTFMTIPSTISGGPSIFQVRLGSGEVLSAGDEADMLVAFYQHSYEQHLNSLRKGGVVLYDSDHVEANPEWQRDYRHVGVAISSLTVEAIGGTAKDKGKNVFVLGLLARIFDLNLSRLEQLIRERFGGKNESVVNSALSAFHAGYAFSIGDLMETFAFADSQKRTRPQEIGRAHV
;
A
#
# COMPACT_ATOMS: atom_id res chain seq x y z
N MET A 1 -43.65 35.88 18.85
CA MET A 1 -42.82 35.73 17.66
C MET A 1 -41.38 35.69 18.13
N SER A 2 -40.89 34.53 18.34
CA SER A 2 -39.46 34.33 18.77
C SER A 2 -38.75 33.53 17.67
N GLU A 3 -37.87 34.20 16.96
CA GLU A 3 -37.00 33.59 15.96
C GLU A 3 -35.94 32.75 16.66
N SER A 4 -35.98 31.45 16.39
CA SER A 4 -34.92 30.52 16.77
C SER A 4 -33.78 30.62 15.76
N ILE A 5 -32.67 31.21 16.17
CA ILE A 5 -31.42 31.21 15.43
C ILE A 5 -30.81 29.80 15.52
N LEU A 6 -30.86 29.05 14.43
CA LEU A 6 -30.13 27.80 14.23
C LEU A 6 -28.63 28.14 14.14
N THR A 7 -27.92 27.91 15.22
CA THR A 7 -26.45 27.89 15.21
C THR A 7 -25.99 26.60 14.52
N ALA A 8 -25.26 26.75 13.40
CA ALA A 8 -24.56 25.67 12.72
C ALA A 8 -23.52 25.04 13.67
N PRO A 9 -23.33 23.71 13.63
CA PRO A 9 -22.32 23.07 14.46
C PRO A 9 -20.93 23.56 14.05
N ALA A 10 -20.18 23.96 15.05
CA ALA A 10 -18.78 24.39 14.94
C ALA A 10 -17.95 23.30 14.26
N GLY A 11 -17.10 23.74 13.35
CA GLY A 11 -16.26 22.90 12.52
C GLY A 11 -15.54 21.79 13.30
N GLU A 12 -15.56 20.60 12.74
CA GLU A 12 -14.68 19.50 13.12
C GLU A 12 -13.24 20.00 13.03
N GLN A 13 -12.69 20.28 14.19
CA GLN A 13 -11.26 20.51 14.34
C GLN A 13 -10.57 19.24 13.85
N CYS A 14 -9.84 19.38 12.73
CA CYS A 14 -8.92 18.39 12.23
C CYS A 14 -8.04 17.93 13.41
N ARG A 15 -8.35 16.79 14.02
CA ARG A 15 -7.51 16.20 15.07
C ARG A 15 -6.15 15.98 14.46
N ALA A 16 -5.16 16.75 14.89
CA ALA A 16 -3.78 16.49 14.56
C ALA A 16 -3.47 15.04 14.92
N THR A 17 -3.19 14.22 13.93
CA THR A 17 -2.72 12.85 14.11
C THR A 17 -1.47 12.90 15.00
N PRO A 18 -1.38 12.11 16.07
CA PRO A 18 -0.16 12.09 16.87
C PRO A 18 1.03 11.80 15.94
N PRO A 19 2.21 12.38 16.19
CA PRO A 19 3.36 12.19 15.34
C PRO A 19 3.62 10.69 15.19
N GLY A 20 3.47 10.15 13.99
CA GLY A 20 3.65 8.74 13.70
C GLY A 20 5.06 8.30 14.09
N GLN A 21 5.22 7.04 14.37
CA GLN A 21 6.52 6.46 14.65
C GLN A 21 7.41 6.63 13.41
N ARG A 22 8.54 7.34 13.55
CA ARG A 22 9.50 7.49 12.45
C ARG A 22 10.30 6.22 12.28
N ILE A 23 10.23 5.63 11.10
CA ILE A 23 10.97 4.42 10.73
C ILE A 23 12.07 4.76 9.73
N LYS A 24 13.17 4.03 9.79
CA LYS A 24 14.29 4.21 8.84
C LYS A 24 14.03 3.47 7.54
N GLU A 25 13.45 2.32 7.62
CA GLU A 25 13.16 1.45 6.47
C GLU A 25 11.95 0.56 6.74
N ALA A 26 11.34 0.07 5.67
CA ALA A 26 10.32 -0.95 5.70
C ALA A 26 10.40 -1.86 4.47
N VAL A 27 10.17 -3.14 4.69
CA VAL A 27 10.03 -4.16 3.65
C VAL A 27 8.56 -4.56 3.56
N ILE A 28 7.92 -4.25 2.45
CA ILE A 28 6.51 -4.56 2.18
C ILE A 28 6.47 -5.66 1.13
N ARG A 29 5.87 -6.80 1.45
CA ARG A 29 5.64 -7.90 0.52
C ARG A 29 4.18 -7.97 0.15
N LEU A 30 3.89 -7.87 -1.15
CA LEU A 30 2.57 -8.01 -1.72
C LEU A 30 2.48 -9.39 -2.37
N ALA A 31 1.51 -10.20 -1.98
CA ALA A 31 1.33 -11.56 -2.46
C ALA A 31 -0.11 -11.80 -2.92
N GLY A 32 -0.27 -12.30 -4.13
CA GLY A 32 -1.56 -12.55 -4.78
C GLY A 32 -1.37 -13.24 -6.12
N ASN A 33 -2.29 -13.05 -7.02
CA ASN A 33 -2.16 -13.53 -8.39
C ASN A 33 -1.66 -12.40 -9.30
N SER A 34 -1.01 -12.75 -10.40
CA SER A 34 -0.49 -11.77 -11.36
C SER A 34 -1.56 -10.83 -11.93
N GLN A 35 -2.83 -11.24 -11.94
CA GLN A 35 -3.97 -10.45 -12.42
C GLN A 35 -4.48 -9.42 -11.42
N ASP A 36 -4.14 -9.53 -10.12
CA ASP A 36 -4.62 -8.63 -9.08
C ASP A 36 -3.95 -7.26 -9.09
N GLY A 37 -3.00 -7.07 -9.98
CA GLY A 37 -2.29 -5.79 -10.11
C GLY A 37 -1.33 -5.48 -8.96
N ILE A 38 -0.82 -6.51 -8.26
CA ILE A 38 0.21 -6.34 -7.21
C ILE A 38 1.46 -5.64 -7.75
N GLN A 39 1.84 -5.91 -8.98
CA GLN A 39 2.93 -5.21 -9.67
C GLN A 39 2.65 -3.71 -9.82
N ALA A 40 1.37 -3.33 -9.99
CA ALA A 40 0.99 -1.93 -10.08
C ALA A 40 1.15 -1.23 -8.71
N ILE A 41 0.72 -1.86 -7.61
CA ILE A 41 0.92 -1.31 -6.25
C ILE A 41 2.41 -1.09 -6.00
N GLY A 42 3.21 -2.14 -6.18
CA GLY A 42 4.66 -2.07 -5.98
C GLY A 42 5.32 -1.00 -6.85
N GLY A 43 4.89 -0.88 -8.11
CA GLY A 43 5.36 0.16 -9.02
C GLY A 43 4.96 1.58 -8.60
N PHE A 44 3.78 1.78 -8.00
CA PHE A 44 3.39 3.08 -7.43
C PHE A 44 4.26 3.43 -6.21
N LEU A 45 4.46 2.48 -5.29
CA LEU A 45 5.30 2.69 -4.12
C LEU A 45 6.75 3.01 -4.52
N ALA A 46 7.32 2.26 -5.45
CA ALA A 46 8.67 2.49 -5.94
C ALA A 46 8.83 3.87 -6.62
N ARG A 47 7.86 4.28 -7.44
CA ARG A 47 7.90 5.61 -8.09
C ARG A 47 7.72 6.74 -7.08
N LEU A 48 6.86 6.56 -6.09
CA LEU A 48 6.66 7.53 -5.03
C LEU A 48 7.96 7.72 -4.23
N ALA A 49 8.59 6.62 -3.80
CA ALA A 49 9.84 6.65 -3.06
C ALA A 49 10.95 7.35 -3.84
N GLY A 50 11.15 6.98 -5.11
CA GLY A 50 12.14 7.64 -5.96
C GLY A 50 11.90 9.14 -6.17
N ARG A 51 10.63 9.59 -6.15
CA ARG A 51 10.27 11.02 -6.21
C ARG A 51 10.35 11.74 -4.85
N SER A 52 10.42 10.99 -3.76
CA SER A 52 10.51 11.50 -2.38
C SER A 52 11.94 11.44 -1.83
N GLU A 53 12.93 11.29 -2.70
CA GLU A 53 14.35 11.18 -2.33
C GLU A 53 14.66 10.00 -1.39
N GLN A 54 13.78 9.00 -1.33
CA GLN A 54 14.00 7.77 -0.59
C GLN A 54 14.69 6.73 -1.45
N GLU A 55 15.55 5.94 -0.84
CA GLU A 55 16.13 4.76 -1.49
C GLU A 55 15.06 3.67 -1.61
N VAL A 56 15.05 2.98 -2.75
CA VAL A 56 14.09 1.91 -3.01
C VAL A 56 14.76 0.75 -3.74
N MET A 57 14.44 -0.46 -3.29
CA MET A 57 14.76 -1.68 -4.01
C MET A 57 13.52 -2.55 -4.14
N THR A 58 13.35 -3.15 -5.30
CA THR A 58 12.21 -4.01 -5.59
C THR A 58 12.66 -5.40 -6.00
N PHE A 59 11.88 -6.39 -5.61
CA PHE A 59 11.99 -7.76 -6.08
C PHE A 59 10.61 -8.26 -6.48
N MET A 60 10.51 -8.99 -7.59
CA MET A 60 9.25 -9.58 -8.01
C MET A 60 9.46 -10.97 -8.58
N THR A 61 8.43 -11.82 -8.41
CA THR A 61 8.32 -13.09 -9.13
C THR A 61 7.23 -12.98 -10.16
N ILE A 62 7.53 -13.46 -11.38
CA ILE A 62 6.55 -13.55 -12.45
C ILE A 62 6.28 -15.03 -12.66
N PRO A 63 5.01 -15.47 -12.55
CA PRO A 63 4.69 -16.88 -12.81
C PRO A 63 4.96 -17.24 -14.26
N SER A 64 5.42 -18.46 -14.49
CA SER A 64 5.62 -19.02 -15.83
C SER A 64 4.33 -19.35 -16.57
N THR A 65 3.18 -19.25 -15.88
CA THR A 65 1.86 -19.53 -16.45
C THR A 65 1.32 -18.31 -17.20
N ILE A 66 0.68 -18.56 -18.33
CA ILE A 66 0.13 -17.49 -19.22
C ILE A 66 -1.02 -16.73 -18.54
N SER A 67 -1.70 -17.30 -17.57
CA SER A 67 -2.81 -16.66 -16.86
C SER A 67 -2.81 -16.99 -15.38
N GLY A 68 -2.70 -15.93 -14.55
CA GLY A 68 -3.21 -15.94 -13.18
C GLY A 68 -2.44 -16.75 -12.14
N GLY A 69 -1.15 -17.01 -12.30
CA GLY A 69 -0.36 -17.72 -11.30
C GLY A 69 0.03 -16.86 -10.10
N PRO A 70 0.41 -17.50 -8.95
CA PRO A 70 0.91 -16.79 -7.78
C PRO A 70 2.06 -15.86 -8.11
N SER A 71 2.03 -14.66 -7.58
CA SER A 71 3.02 -13.63 -7.84
C SER A 71 3.32 -12.85 -6.57
N ILE A 72 4.55 -12.42 -6.43
CA ILE A 72 5.02 -11.60 -5.33
C ILE A 72 5.62 -10.32 -5.89
N PHE A 73 5.36 -9.22 -5.21
CA PHE A 73 6.10 -7.98 -5.40
C PHE A 73 6.56 -7.48 -4.03
N GLN A 74 7.85 -7.38 -3.85
CA GLN A 74 8.46 -6.86 -2.63
C GLN A 74 9.07 -5.51 -2.88
N VAL A 75 8.81 -4.57 -1.98
CA VAL A 75 9.37 -3.22 -2.01
C VAL A 75 10.06 -2.98 -0.69
N ARG A 76 11.33 -2.66 -0.72
CA ARG A 76 12.06 -2.10 0.42
C ARG A 76 12.23 -0.62 0.21
N LEU A 77 11.75 0.16 1.16
CA LEU A 77 11.81 1.61 1.20
C LEU A 77 12.72 2.02 2.36
N GLY A 78 13.59 2.99 2.16
CA GLY A 78 14.46 3.45 3.24
C GLY A 78 14.86 4.92 3.10
N SER A 79 15.12 5.56 4.25
CA SER A 79 15.67 6.92 4.33
C SER A 79 17.21 6.93 4.23
N GLY A 80 17.85 5.76 4.22
CA GLY A 80 19.28 5.55 4.08
C GLY A 80 19.58 4.57 2.94
N GLU A 81 20.81 4.04 2.89
CA GLU A 81 21.27 3.14 1.83
C GLU A 81 20.53 1.80 1.85
N VAL A 82 19.91 1.46 0.74
CA VAL A 82 19.21 0.18 0.53
C VAL A 82 20.00 -0.66 -0.46
N LEU A 83 20.69 -1.69 0.03
CA LEU A 83 21.60 -2.53 -0.77
C LEU A 83 21.01 -3.90 -1.15
N SER A 84 19.89 -4.29 -0.55
CA SER A 84 19.22 -5.56 -0.84
C SER A 84 17.71 -5.41 -0.79
N ALA A 85 16.97 -6.36 -1.38
CA ALA A 85 15.51 -6.37 -1.31
C ALA A 85 14.96 -6.72 0.09
N GLY A 86 15.82 -7.22 0.99
CA GLY A 86 15.45 -7.70 2.33
C GLY A 86 14.96 -9.15 2.31
N ASP A 87 15.33 -9.93 3.32
CA ASP A 87 14.96 -11.34 3.43
C ASP A 87 13.62 -11.49 4.14
N GLU A 88 13.44 -10.79 5.25
CA GLU A 88 12.19 -10.77 6.02
C GLU A 88 11.38 -9.50 5.72
N ALA A 89 10.07 -9.64 5.64
CA ALA A 89 9.17 -8.51 5.46
C ALA A 89 8.69 -7.95 6.80
N ASP A 90 8.52 -6.65 6.87
CA ASP A 90 7.85 -5.96 7.98
C ASP A 90 6.34 -6.08 7.85
N MET A 91 5.85 -6.08 6.61
CA MET A 91 4.44 -6.19 6.28
C MET A 91 4.25 -7.15 5.11
N LEU A 92 3.31 -8.08 5.27
CA LEU A 92 2.75 -8.91 4.21
C LEU A 92 1.36 -8.41 3.87
N VAL A 93 1.06 -8.22 2.58
CA VAL A 93 -0.30 -8.02 2.07
C VAL A 93 -0.69 -9.27 1.30
N ALA A 94 -1.68 -10.01 1.79
CA ALA A 94 -2.13 -11.27 1.22
C ALA A 94 -3.57 -11.15 0.67
N PHE A 95 -3.74 -11.40 -0.64
CA PHE A 95 -5.04 -11.31 -1.30
C PHE A 95 -5.83 -12.62 -1.26
N TYR A 96 -5.18 -13.76 -1.04
CA TYR A 96 -5.77 -15.09 -1.06
C TYR A 96 -5.16 -16.00 -0.01
N GLN A 97 -5.87 -17.08 0.33
CA GLN A 97 -5.44 -18.07 1.31
C GLN A 97 -4.05 -18.62 1.01
N HIS A 98 -3.79 -19.05 -0.23
CA HIS A 98 -2.47 -19.55 -0.62
C HIS A 98 -1.35 -18.50 -0.45
N SER A 99 -1.65 -17.24 -0.71
CA SER A 99 -0.67 -16.15 -0.54
C SER A 99 -0.35 -15.89 0.95
N TYR A 100 -1.36 -16.01 1.80
CA TYR A 100 -1.22 -15.91 3.24
C TYR A 100 -0.36 -17.07 3.78
N GLU A 101 -0.72 -18.32 3.47
CA GLU A 101 -0.03 -19.51 3.99
C GLU A 101 1.42 -19.63 3.50
N GLN A 102 1.67 -19.36 2.23
CA GLN A 102 3.00 -19.51 1.64
C GLN A 102 3.99 -18.44 2.09
N HIS A 103 3.51 -17.24 2.42
CA HIS A 103 4.39 -16.09 2.67
C HIS A 103 4.38 -15.59 4.11
N LEU A 104 3.55 -16.13 4.99
CA LEU A 104 3.51 -15.72 6.38
C LEU A 104 4.86 -15.90 7.09
N ASN A 105 5.53 -17.03 6.84
CA ASN A 105 6.87 -17.32 7.40
C ASN A 105 7.98 -16.38 6.90
N SER A 106 7.68 -15.54 5.92
CA SER A 106 8.60 -14.51 5.44
C SER A 106 8.48 -13.19 6.18
N LEU A 107 7.55 -13.09 7.11
CA LEU A 107 7.45 -11.95 8.02
C LEU A 107 8.47 -12.10 9.16
N ARG A 108 9.06 -10.98 9.56
CA ARG A 108 9.78 -10.93 10.83
C ARG A 108 8.82 -11.14 12.00
N LYS A 109 9.33 -11.62 13.13
CA LYS A 109 8.52 -11.73 14.36
C LYS A 109 7.94 -10.38 14.75
N GLY A 110 6.62 -10.37 15.05
CA GLY A 110 5.88 -9.14 15.33
C GLY A 110 5.54 -8.30 14.08
N GLY A 111 5.85 -8.79 12.89
CA GLY A 111 5.46 -8.17 11.63
C GLY A 111 3.95 -8.19 11.43
N VAL A 112 3.46 -7.39 10.50
CA VAL A 112 2.04 -7.20 10.22
C VAL A 112 1.63 -8.00 8.99
N VAL A 113 0.56 -8.80 9.09
CA VAL A 113 -0.12 -9.37 7.93
C VAL A 113 -1.46 -8.67 7.72
N LEU A 114 -1.56 -7.92 6.62
CA LEU A 114 -2.78 -7.33 6.11
C LEU A 114 -3.36 -8.29 5.09
N TYR A 115 -4.57 -8.76 5.27
CA TYR A 115 -5.16 -9.75 4.37
C TYR A 115 -6.60 -9.41 4.00
N ASP A 116 -7.01 -9.88 2.81
CA ASP A 116 -8.39 -9.77 2.34
C ASP A 116 -9.26 -10.79 3.07
N SER A 117 -10.03 -10.36 4.06
CA SER A 117 -10.90 -11.22 4.85
C SER A 117 -12.07 -11.83 4.07
N ASP A 118 -12.33 -11.37 2.84
CA ASP A 118 -13.29 -12.01 1.94
C ASP A 118 -12.74 -13.33 1.35
N HIS A 119 -11.41 -13.53 1.38
CA HIS A 119 -10.72 -14.65 0.73
C HIS A 119 -9.71 -15.38 1.62
N VAL A 120 -9.44 -14.85 2.80
CA VAL A 120 -8.44 -15.40 3.73
C VAL A 120 -9.06 -15.63 5.09
N GLU A 121 -8.94 -16.83 5.58
CA GLU A 121 -9.24 -17.21 6.96
C GLU A 121 -7.91 -17.29 7.74
N ALA A 122 -7.75 -16.41 8.70
CA ALA A 122 -6.53 -16.33 9.48
C ALA A 122 -6.41 -17.50 10.47
N ASN A 123 -5.26 -18.16 10.50
CA ASN A 123 -5.00 -19.24 11.44
C ASN A 123 -4.74 -18.68 12.86
N PRO A 124 -5.53 -19.06 13.88
CA PRO A 124 -5.35 -18.58 15.25
C PRO A 124 -3.98 -18.93 15.86
N GLU A 125 -3.35 -20.02 15.45
CA GLU A 125 -2.04 -20.43 15.95
C GLU A 125 -0.94 -19.42 15.60
N TRP A 126 -1.04 -18.78 14.46
CA TRP A 126 -0.06 -17.79 13.97
C TRP A 126 -0.29 -16.38 14.49
N GLN A 127 -1.43 -16.13 15.13
CA GLN A 127 -1.72 -14.82 15.73
C GLN A 127 -0.83 -14.46 16.92
N ARG A 128 -0.09 -15.43 17.46
CA ARG A 128 0.87 -15.20 18.54
C ARG A 128 2.18 -14.56 18.05
N ASP A 129 2.58 -14.89 16.84
CA ASP A 129 3.87 -14.48 16.27
C ASP A 129 3.75 -13.24 15.39
N TYR A 130 2.57 -12.99 14.82
CA TYR A 130 2.33 -11.92 13.86
C TYR A 130 1.06 -11.13 14.18
N ARG A 131 1.08 -9.84 13.86
CA ARG A 131 -0.10 -8.98 14.00
C ARG A 131 -1.02 -9.14 12.78
N HIS A 132 -2.19 -9.70 12.97
CA HIS A 132 -3.16 -9.97 11.93
C HIS A 132 -4.16 -8.82 11.78
N VAL A 133 -4.33 -8.34 10.55
CA VAL A 133 -5.27 -7.29 10.19
C VAL A 133 -6.11 -7.75 9.00
N GLY A 134 -7.31 -8.20 9.27
CA GLY A 134 -8.28 -8.58 8.25
C GLY A 134 -9.08 -7.38 7.78
N VAL A 135 -9.13 -7.17 6.47
CA VAL A 135 -9.94 -6.14 5.82
C VAL A 135 -10.71 -6.80 4.68
N ALA A 136 -12.01 -6.56 4.59
CA ALA A 136 -12.84 -7.07 3.49
C ALA A 136 -12.55 -6.28 2.19
N ILE A 137 -11.32 -6.41 1.69
CA ILE A 137 -10.78 -5.59 0.60
C ILE A 137 -11.64 -5.71 -0.66
N SER A 138 -12.05 -6.93 -1.01
CA SER A 138 -12.87 -7.17 -2.19
C SER A 138 -14.24 -6.52 -2.09
N SER A 139 -14.96 -6.74 -1.00
CA SER A 139 -16.30 -6.17 -0.76
C SER A 139 -16.26 -4.66 -0.69
N LEU A 140 -15.33 -4.09 0.09
CA LEU A 140 -15.18 -2.64 0.23
C LEU A 140 -14.78 -1.95 -1.08
N THR A 141 -13.96 -2.62 -1.89
CA THR A 141 -13.61 -2.09 -3.22
C THR A 141 -14.84 -2.03 -4.12
N VAL A 142 -15.65 -3.08 -4.16
CA VAL A 142 -16.89 -3.13 -4.96
C VAL A 142 -17.86 -2.04 -4.51
N GLU A 143 -18.02 -1.85 -3.22
CA GLU A 143 -18.85 -0.78 -2.65
C GLU A 143 -18.36 0.61 -3.08
N ALA A 144 -17.05 0.86 -2.97
CA ALA A 144 -16.45 2.15 -3.29
C ALA A 144 -16.56 2.54 -4.77
N ILE A 145 -16.49 1.57 -5.68
CA ILE A 145 -16.60 1.83 -7.13
C ILE A 145 -18.05 1.77 -7.65
N GLY A 146 -19.01 1.41 -6.79
CA GLY A 146 -20.43 1.35 -7.16
C GLY A 146 -20.74 0.26 -8.19
N GLY A 147 -20.00 -0.84 -8.24
CA GLY A 147 -20.06 -1.70 -9.38
C GLY A 147 -20.09 -3.18 -9.14
N THR A 148 -20.29 -3.87 -10.25
CA THR A 148 -20.29 -5.32 -10.41
C THR A 148 -18.91 -5.85 -10.83
N ALA A 149 -17.89 -5.02 -10.89
CA ALA A 149 -16.58 -5.39 -11.38
C ALA A 149 -15.81 -6.20 -10.33
N LYS A 150 -16.05 -7.51 -10.30
CA LYS A 150 -15.23 -8.44 -9.53
C LYS A 150 -13.76 -8.16 -9.85
N ASP A 151 -12.96 -8.08 -8.80
CA ASP A 151 -11.49 -8.03 -8.83
C ASP A 151 -10.82 -6.78 -9.47
N LYS A 152 -11.58 -5.79 -9.93
CA LYS A 152 -10.99 -4.55 -10.44
C LYS A 152 -10.93 -3.50 -9.34
N GLY A 153 -9.74 -2.96 -9.11
CA GLY A 153 -9.54 -1.87 -8.15
C GLY A 153 -9.02 -2.28 -6.77
N LYS A 154 -9.02 -3.56 -6.40
CA LYS A 154 -8.46 -4.04 -5.12
C LYS A 154 -7.03 -3.55 -4.87
N ASN A 155 -6.22 -3.59 -5.90
CA ASN A 155 -4.86 -3.08 -5.86
C ASN A 155 -4.80 -1.59 -5.52
N VAL A 156 -5.71 -0.79 -6.04
CA VAL A 156 -5.73 0.66 -5.78
C VAL A 156 -6.31 0.96 -4.39
N PHE A 157 -7.29 0.18 -3.93
CA PHE A 157 -7.78 0.23 -2.56
C PHE A 157 -6.65 -0.07 -1.54
N VAL A 158 -5.90 -1.15 -1.77
CA VAL A 158 -4.73 -1.50 -0.93
C VAL A 158 -3.66 -0.41 -0.98
N LEU A 159 -3.43 0.21 -2.13
CA LEU A 159 -2.52 1.36 -2.22
C LEU A 159 -2.97 2.50 -1.31
N GLY A 160 -4.28 2.75 -1.20
CA GLY A 160 -4.87 3.70 -0.26
C GLY A 160 -4.60 3.33 1.20
N LEU A 161 -4.82 2.06 1.57
CA LEU A 161 -4.47 1.54 2.91
C LEU A 161 -3.01 1.76 3.25
N LEU A 162 -2.10 1.38 2.34
CA LEU A 162 -0.65 1.54 2.53
C LEU A 162 -0.27 3.03 2.61
N ALA A 163 -0.90 3.88 1.82
CA ALA A 163 -0.68 5.32 1.88
C ALA A 163 -1.05 5.88 3.27
N ARG A 164 -2.11 5.39 3.88
CA ARG A 164 -2.52 5.76 5.23
C ARG A 164 -1.56 5.23 6.29
N ILE A 165 -1.19 3.95 6.21
CA ILE A 165 -0.30 3.29 7.18
C ILE A 165 1.08 3.94 7.19
N PHE A 166 1.63 4.25 6.04
CA PHE A 166 2.99 4.77 5.90
C PHE A 166 3.06 6.29 5.72
N ASP A 167 1.96 7.01 5.96
CA ASP A 167 1.88 8.47 5.81
C ASP A 167 2.47 8.96 4.48
N LEU A 168 2.08 8.29 3.39
CA LEU A 168 2.60 8.59 2.07
C LEU A 168 1.91 9.81 1.48
N ASN A 169 2.60 10.51 0.58
CA ASN A 169 2.08 11.72 -0.05
C ASN A 169 0.88 11.42 -0.95
N LEU A 170 -0.32 11.76 -0.45
CA LEU A 170 -1.61 11.51 -1.09
C LEU A 170 -1.70 12.13 -2.49
N SER A 171 -1.38 13.43 -2.61
CA SER A 171 -1.49 14.15 -3.88
C SER A 171 -0.58 13.58 -4.97
N ARG A 172 0.60 13.11 -4.57
CA ARG A 172 1.53 12.44 -5.49
C ARG A 172 1.00 11.09 -5.97
N LEU A 173 0.39 10.32 -5.07
CA LEU A 173 -0.23 9.03 -5.44
C LEU A 173 -1.43 9.24 -6.36
N GLU A 174 -2.29 10.22 -6.09
CA GLU A 174 -3.39 10.58 -6.98
C GLU A 174 -2.88 10.97 -8.38
N GLN A 175 -1.82 11.78 -8.44
CA GLN A 175 -1.19 12.15 -9.72
C GLN A 175 -0.70 10.89 -10.45
N LEU A 176 -0.02 9.97 -9.78
CA LEU A 176 0.46 8.72 -10.39
C LEU A 176 -0.68 7.83 -10.88
N ILE A 177 -1.80 7.78 -10.13
CA ILE A 177 -3.02 7.06 -10.55
C ILE A 177 -3.59 7.69 -11.82
N ARG A 178 -3.73 9.01 -11.86
CA ARG A 178 -4.17 9.74 -13.06
C ARG A 178 -3.25 9.52 -14.25
N GLU A 179 -1.93 9.60 -14.07
CA GLU A 179 -0.94 9.31 -15.11
C GLU A 179 -1.07 7.88 -15.65
N ARG A 180 -1.28 6.91 -14.76
CA ARG A 180 -1.38 5.49 -15.14
C ARG A 180 -2.65 5.15 -15.91
N PHE A 181 -3.75 5.76 -15.54
CA PHE A 181 -5.07 5.47 -16.10
C PHE A 181 -5.58 6.55 -17.06
N GLY A 182 -4.90 7.71 -17.17
CA GLY A 182 -5.34 8.87 -17.94
C GLY A 182 -5.46 8.65 -19.46
N GLY A 183 -4.84 7.60 -20.02
CA GLY A 183 -5.07 7.17 -21.41
C GLY A 183 -6.31 6.32 -21.61
N LYS A 184 -7.07 6.04 -20.53
CA LYS A 184 -8.32 5.29 -20.54
C LYS A 184 -9.53 6.21 -20.40
N ASN A 185 -10.73 5.62 -20.44
CA ASN A 185 -11.97 6.36 -20.20
C ASN A 185 -11.94 7.03 -18.80
N GLU A 186 -12.47 8.24 -18.69
CA GLU A 186 -12.55 9.03 -17.46
C GLU A 186 -13.23 8.26 -16.30
N SER A 187 -14.24 7.43 -16.62
CA SER A 187 -14.89 6.56 -15.64
C SER A 187 -13.91 5.59 -14.95
N VAL A 188 -12.91 5.10 -15.66
CA VAL A 188 -11.87 4.21 -15.10
C VAL A 188 -10.97 4.96 -14.14
N VAL A 189 -10.61 6.20 -14.47
CA VAL A 189 -9.80 7.06 -13.58
C VAL A 189 -10.58 7.38 -12.31
N ASN A 190 -11.85 7.73 -12.44
CA ASN A 190 -12.72 8.06 -11.30
C ASN A 190 -12.93 6.84 -10.41
N SER A 191 -13.20 5.66 -10.96
CA SER A 191 -13.30 4.40 -10.18
C SER A 191 -12.01 4.07 -9.44
N ALA A 192 -10.85 4.26 -10.09
CA ALA A 192 -9.57 4.04 -9.44
C ALA A 192 -9.34 5.00 -8.28
N LEU A 193 -9.65 6.29 -8.46
CA LEU A 193 -9.56 7.28 -7.38
C LEU A 193 -10.55 7.01 -6.25
N SER A 194 -11.78 6.60 -6.56
CA SER A 194 -12.77 6.21 -5.54
C SER A 194 -12.27 5.04 -4.70
N ALA A 195 -11.73 4.00 -5.32
CA ALA A 195 -11.13 2.87 -4.60
C ALA A 195 -9.94 3.31 -3.74
N PHE A 196 -9.07 4.18 -4.27
CA PHE A 196 -7.93 4.72 -3.54
C PHE A 196 -8.35 5.50 -2.29
N HIS A 197 -9.30 6.42 -2.44
CA HIS A 197 -9.79 7.22 -1.32
C HIS A 197 -10.52 6.38 -0.28
N ALA A 198 -11.30 5.38 -0.71
CA ALA A 198 -11.95 4.45 0.21
C ALA A 198 -10.93 3.68 1.05
N GLY A 199 -9.86 3.18 0.43
CA GLY A 199 -8.76 2.54 1.14
C GLY A 199 -8.03 3.49 2.09
N TYR A 200 -7.76 4.72 1.67
CA TYR A 200 -7.10 5.72 2.50
C TYR A 200 -7.95 6.16 3.70
N ALA A 201 -9.27 6.28 3.52
CA ALA A 201 -10.20 6.68 4.57
C ALA A 201 -10.56 5.52 5.53
N PHE A 202 -10.25 4.27 5.15
CA PHE A 202 -10.60 3.10 5.94
C PHE A 202 -9.82 3.07 7.26
N SER A 203 -10.54 2.88 8.37
CA SER A 203 -9.93 2.77 9.70
C SER A 203 -9.46 1.34 9.95
N ILE A 204 -8.16 1.18 10.15
CA ILE A 204 -7.52 -0.14 10.36
C ILE A 204 -7.36 -0.43 11.87
N GLY A 205 -8.31 -0.02 12.70
CA GLY A 205 -8.31 -0.31 14.14
C GLY A 205 -6.97 0.07 14.80
N ASP A 206 -6.35 -0.90 15.47
CA ASP A 206 -5.08 -0.70 16.20
C ASP A 206 -3.86 -0.38 15.34
N LEU A 207 -3.93 -0.50 14.01
CA LEU A 207 -2.90 -0.02 13.09
C LEU A 207 -3.04 1.48 12.77
N MET A 208 -3.80 2.22 13.57
CA MET A 208 -3.93 3.68 13.45
C MET A 208 -2.62 4.44 13.72
N GLU A 209 -1.59 3.76 14.22
CA GLU A 209 -0.24 4.33 14.25
C GLU A 209 0.31 4.39 12.83
N THR A 210 0.38 5.60 12.32
CA THR A 210 1.02 5.84 11.02
C THR A 210 2.54 5.76 11.19
N PHE A 211 3.18 5.04 10.28
CA PHE A 211 4.64 4.94 10.23
C PHE A 211 5.17 5.94 9.20
N ALA A 212 5.63 7.09 9.66
CA ALA A 212 6.28 8.04 8.77
C ALA A 212 7.74 7.66 8.55
N PHE A 213 8.23 7.71 7.31
CA PHE A 213 9.64 7.54 7.04
C PHE A 213 10.44 8.74 7.60
N ALA A 214 11.61 8.46 8.14
CA ALA A 214 12.55 9.50 8.52
C ALA A 214 12.99 10.29 7.27
N ASP A 215 13.35 11.57 7.47
CA ASP A 215 13.83 12.39 6.37
C ASP A 215 15.04 11.73 5.70
N SER A 216 15.04 11.67 4.37
CA SER A 216 16.15 11.09 3.64
C SER A 216 17.41 11.93 3.85
N GLN A 217 18.51 11.28 4.17
CA GLN A 217 19.80 11.96 4.17
C GLN A 217 20.22 12.15 2.72
N LYS A 218 20.12 13.39 2.22
CA LYS A 218 20.58 13.74 0.87
C LYS A 218 22.03 13.27 0.68
N ARG A 219 22.20 12.21 -0.08
CA ARG A 219 23.52 11.86 -0.59
C ARG A 219 23.81 12.73 -1.80
N THR A 220 24.61 13.77 -1.59
CA THR A 220 25.32 14.48 -2.67
C THR A 220 26.45 13.55 -3.20
N ARG A 221 26.11 12.39 -3.75
CA ARG A 221 27.02 11.67 -4.62
C ARG A 221 26.82 12.21 -6.04
N PRO A 222 27.84 12.83 -6.65
CA PRO A 222 27.80 13.04 -8.09
C PRO A 222 27.63 11.66 -8.72
N GLN A 223 26.57 11.44 -9.49
CA GLN A 223 26.48 10.28 -10.35
C GLN A 223 27.58 10.40 -11.40
N GLU A 224 28.74 9.82 -11.15
CA GLU A 224 29.67 9.49 -12.21
C GLU A 224 29.02 8.38 -13.03
N ILE A 225 28.33 8.78 -14.09
CA ILE A 225 27.96 7.86 -15.15
C ILE A 225 29.28 7.49 -15.81
N GLY A 226 29.79 6.30 -15.47
CA GLY A 226 30.98 5.76 -16.10
C GLY A 226 30.78 5.79 -17.61
N ARG A 227 31.54 6.64 -18.32
CA ARG A 227 31.63 6.58 -19.77
C ARG A 227 32.30 5.27 -20.10
N ALA A 228 31.54 4.34 -20.70
CA ALA A 228 32.14 3.20 -21.36
C ALA A 228 33.06 3.78 -22.44
N HIS A 229 34.38 3.59 -22.28
CA HIS A 229 35.31 3.83 -23.37
C HIS A 229 35.04 2.74 -24.42
N VAL A 230 34.56 3.16 -25.60
CA VAL A 230 34.55 2.39 -26.83
C VAL A 230 35.98 2.42 -27.39
#